data_b7c737cd301b29b9bcdc531ee44371f2
#
_entry.id   b7c737cd301b29b9bcdc531ee44371f2
#
_cell.length_a   1.000
_cell.length_b   1.000
_cell.length_c   1.000
_cell.angle_alpha   90.00
_cell.angle_beta   90.00
_cell.angle_gamma   90.00
#
_symmetry.space_group_name_H-M   'P 1'
#
loop_
_entity.id
_entity.type
_entity.pdbx_description
1 polymer ?
#
loop_
_entity_poly.entity_id
_entity_poly.type
_entity_poly.pdbx_seq_one_letter_code
_entity_poly.pdbx_strand_id
1 'polypeptide(L)'
;MSGDGAVLVEREVRELIRRRGLDPVRDPAGVRALVSAAIADYDERSALGAVPPLDDAAAVHRQVVDAVAGLGPLQRYLDDEAIEEIWINSPTQVFVARGGVAELTTTILTEAQVRDLVEQMLKASGRRLDMSSPFVDAQLPGGERLHVVIPDVTRRWAVNIRKHVVRATTLDDLVVLGSLPPQAAAFLAAAVRAGLNVLVSGATQAGKTTMLNALAGAIPARERVISCEEVFELRLAARDWVAMQCRQPNLEGTGEIPLRRLVKEALRMRPSRLLVGEVREAEALDLLLALNAGIPAMCTLHANSAREALVKLCTLPLLAGENVSSAFVVPTVAGAVDLVVHLALDAAGRRAVREVVAVPGRVEAGVVETAEVFTDRGGRLVRGDGFPPHPERFARVGADLAALLRARD
;
A
#
# COMPACT_ATOMS: atom_id res chain seq x y z
N MET A 1 34.24 12.30 19.50
CA MET A 1 34.11 12.05 20.97
C MET A 1 32.69 12.24 21.48
N SER A 2 31.73 12.70 20.64
CA SER A 2 30.29 12.87 21.00
C SER A 2 29.51 11.55 21.19
N GLY A 3 30.08 10.40 20.82
CA GLY A 3 29.34 9.11 20.88
C GLY A 3 29.32 8.43 22.25
N ASP A 4 30.27 8.72 23.13
CA ASP A 4 30.43 8.00 24.41
C ASP A 4 29.29 8.31 25.40
N GLY A 5 28.85 9.56 25.49
CA GLY A 5 27.78 9.97 26.39
C GLY A 5 26.43 9.36 26.04
N ALA A 6 26.05 9.36 24.75
CA ALA A 6 24.84 8.75 24.28
C ALA A 6 24.79 7.24 24.56
N VAL A 7 25.91 6.54 24.38
CA VAL A 7 26.01 5.09 24.65
C VAL A 7 25.86 4.81 26.14
N LEU A 8 26.39 5.66 27.02
CA LEU A 8 26.24 5.51 28.46
C LEU A 8 24.79 5.70 28.89
N VAL A 9 24.13 6.75 28.41
CA VAL A 9 22.71 7.00 28.68
C VAL A 9 21.84 5.84 28.14
N GLU A 10 22.08 5.37 26.91
CA GLU A 10 21.34 4.25 26.34
C GLU A 10 21.47 2.99 27.20
N ARG A 11 22.67 2.65 27.62
CA ARG A 11 22.93 1.48 28.48
C ARG A 11 22.17 1.58 29.80
N GLU A 12 22.18 2.75 30.41
CA GLU A 12 21.51 3.02 31.68
C GLU A 12 19.98 2.91 31.51
N VAL A 13 19.41 3.48 30.45
CA VAL A 13 18.00 3.39 30.11
C VAL A 13 17.58 1.91 29.88
N ARG A 14 18.37 1.15 29.14
CA ARG A 14 18.11 -0.29 28.93
C ARG A 14 18.07 -1.07 30.24
N GLU A 15 18.97 -0.76 31.18
CA GLU A 15 18.99 -1.40 32.51
C GLU A 15 17.75 -0.98 33.33
N LEU A 16 17.37 0.29 33.31
CA LEU A 16 16.17 0.78 34.00
C LEU A 16 14.89 0.15 33.46
N ILE A 17 14.78 -0.04 32.14
CA ILE A 17 13.67 -0.74 31.51
C ILE A 17 13.56 -2.18 32.00
N ARG A 18 14.69 -2.91 32.03
CA ARG A 18 14.71 -4.28 32.55
C ARG A 18 14.27 -4.35 34.02
N ARG A 19 14.82 -3.47 34.85
CA ARG A 19 14.48 -3.43 36.30
C ARG A 19 13.01 -3.09 36.56
N ARG A 20 12.42 -2.21 35.74
CA ARG A 20 11.02 -1.79 35.87
C ARG A 20 10.03 -2.71 35.16
N GLY A 21 10.52 -3.66 34.36
CA GLY A 21 9.67 -4.55 33.56
C GLY A 21 8.84 -3.81 32.52
N LEU A 22 9.31 -2.65 32.03
CA LEU A 22 8.61 -1.87 31.01
C LEU A 22 8.73 -2.57 29.66
N ASP A 23 7.61 -2.61 28.92
CA ASP A 23 7.60 -3.02 27.52
C ASP A 23 7.74 -1.78 26.62
N PRO A 24 8.88 -1.57 25.94
CA PRO A 24 9.11 -0.37 25.14
C PRO A 24 8.11 -0.16 24.00
N VAL A 25 7.53 -1.25 23.49
CA VAL A 25 6.55 -1.19 22.38
C VAL A 25 5.16 -0.80 22.92
N ARG A 26 4.81 -1.28 24.11
CA ARG A 26 3.48 -1.04 24.70
C ARG A 26 3.39 0.28 25.46
N ASP A 27 4.52 0.76 26.01
CA ASP A 27 4.57 2.01 26.78
C ASP A 27 5.66 2.96 26.28
N PRO A 28 5.54 3.50 25.07
CA PRO A 28 6.51 4.47 24.53
C PRO A 28 6.53 5.79 25.31
N ALA A 29 5.46 6.16 26.01
CA ALA A 29 5.41 7.35 26.84
C ALA A 29 6.25 7.18 28.10
N GLY A 30 6.14 6.03 28.77
CA GLY A 30 6.97 5.65 29.91
C GLY A 30 8.47 5.58 29.56
N VAL A 31 8.80 5.06 28.36
CA VAL A 31 10.19 5.07 27.87
C VAL A 31 10.71 6.49 27.68
N ARG A 32 9.96 7.39 27.03
CA ARG A 32 10.38 8.79 26.86
C ARG A 32 10.62 9.48 28.21
N ALA A 33 9.73 9.29 29.16
CA ALA A 33 9.90 9.85 30.50
C ALA A 33 11.17 9.29 31.20
N LEU A 34 11.46 8.00 31.02
CA LEU A 34 12.63 7.35 31.57
C LEU A 34 13.92 7.89 30.93
N VAL A 35 13.94 8.09 29.61
CA VAL A 35 15.08 8.67 28.90
C VAL A 35 15.32 10.11 29.37
N SER A 36 14.27 10.91 29.53
CA SER A 36 14.39 12.27 30.05
C SER A 36 14.99 12.30 31.46
N ALA A 37 14.56 11.37 32.33
CA ALA A 37 15.10 11.28 33.70
C ALA A 37 16.58 10.84 33.70
N ALA A 38 16.94 9.86 32.84
CA ALA A 38 18.34 9.40 32.73
C ALA A 38 19.28 10.49 32.19
N ILE A 39 18.82 11.31 31.25
CA ILE A 39 19.59 12.46 30.75
C ILE A 39 19.76 13.50 31.82
N ALA A 40 18.75 13.83 32.60
CA ALA A 40 18.85 14.78 33.71
C ALA A 40 19.83 14.33 34.75
N ASP A 41 19.81 13.04 35.14
CA ASP A 41 20.80 12.46 36.07
C ASP A 41 22.22 12.47 35.46
N TYR A 42 22.37 12.21 34.18
CA TYR A 42 23.64 12.30 33.48
C TYR A 42 24.21 13.74 33.50
N ASP A 43 23.35 14.73 33.24
CA ASP A 43 23.72 16.16 33.23
C ASP A 43 24.17 16.61 34.64
N GLU A 44 23.50 16.15 35.71
CA GLU A 44 23.93 16.40 37.08
C GLU A 44 25.33 15.80 37.35
N ARG A 45 25.57 14.58 36.93
CA ARG A 45 26.92 13.94 37.06
C ARG A 45 27.97 14.64 36.21
N SER A 46 27.61 15.15 35.06
CA SER A 46 28.48 15.93 34.19
C SER A 46 28.88 17.26 34.83
N ALA A 47 27.92 17.96 35.46
CA ALA A 47 28.17 19.20 36.20
C ALA A 47 29.15 19.00 37.38
N LEU A 48 29.16 17.80 37.95
CA LEU A 48 30.12 17.40 39.01
C LEU A 48 31.47 16.89 38.46
N GLY A 49 31.65 16.87 37.13
CA GLY A 49 32.86 16.39 36.46
C GLY A 49 33.05 14.88 36.45
N ALA A 50 32.03 14.09 36.79
CA ALA A 50 32.08 12.63 36.83
C ALA A 50 31.99 11.98 35.45
N VAL A 51 31.36 12.63 34.50
CA VAL A 51 31.18 12.19 33.09
C VAL A 51 31.35 13.39 32.15
N PRO A 52 31.71 13.17 30.87
CA PRO A 52 31.81 14.27 29.89
C PRO A 52 30.44 14.87 29.59
N PRO A 53 30.32 16.18 29.26
CA PRO A 53 29.07 16.80 28.92
C PRO A 53 28.46 16.24 27.63
N LEU A 54 27.12 16.27 27.51
CA LEU A 54 26.44 16.00 26.27
C LEU A 54 26.48 17.25 25.38
N ASP A 55 26.90 17.11 24.12
CA ASP A 55 26.96 18.25 23.19
C ASP A 55 25.54 18.73 22.81
N ASP A 56 24.58 17.80 22.68
CA ASP A 56 23.16 18.06 22.38
C ASP A 56 22.28 17.03 23.10
N ALA A 57 21.78 17.39 24.27
CA ALA A 57 20.90 16.52 25.08
C ALA A 57 19.59 16.16 24.34
N ALA A 58 19.07 17.05 23.49
CA ALA A 58 17.85 16.76 22.71
C ALA A 58 18.11 15.74 21.58
N ALA A 59 19.28 15.80 20.94
CA ALA A 59 19.67 14.79 19.95
C ALA A 59 19.92 13.44 20.62
N VAL A 60 20.61 13.42 21.78
CA VAL A 60 20.81 12.18 22.56
C VAL A 60 19.48 11.61 23.02
N HIS A 61 18.54 12.44 23.49
CA HIS A 61 17.19 11.97 23.84
C HIS A 61 16.50 11.25 22.69
N ARG A 62 16.46 11.87 21.50
CA ARG A 62 15.87 11.24 20.31
C ARG A 62 16.58 9.94 19.96
N GLN A 63 17.92 9.96 19.90
CA GLN A 63 18.73 8.80 19.57
C GLN A 63 18.47 7.61 20.53
N VAL A 64 18.40 7.86 21.83
CA VAL A 64 18.16 6.82 22.83
C VAL A 64 16.72 6.29 22.77
N VAL A 65 15.73 7.16 22.58
CA VAL A 65 14.33 6.74 22.38
C VAL A 65 14.23 5.86 21.14
N ASP A 66 14.84 6.28 20.02
CA ASP A 66 14.82 5.53 18.76
C ASP A 66 15.53 4.17 18.90
N ALA A 67 16.63 4.11 19.65
CA ALA A 67 17.39 2.88 19.89
C ALA A 67 16.66 1.88 20.80
N VAL A 68 15.82 2.37 21.72
CA VAL A 68 15.20 1.55 22.77
C VAL A 68 13.76 1.20 22.46
N ALA A 69 12.98 2.13 21.91
CA ALA A 69 11.55 1.97 21.61
C ALA A 69 11.22 2.01 20.12
N GLY A 70 12.14 2.47 19.27
CA GLY A 70 11.99 2.52 17.83
C GLY A 70 12.94 1.57 17.10
N LEU A 71 13.15 1.81 15.80
CA LEU A 71 14.08 1.04 14.97
C LEU A 71 15.45 1.73 14.83
N GLY A 72 15.96 2.29 15.92
CA GLY A 72 17.30 2.89 15.98
C GLY A 72 17.57 3.89 14.86
N PRO A 73 18.70 3.76 14.14
CA PRO A 73 19.06 4.68 13.06
C PRO A 73 18.08 4.75 11.89
N LEU A 74 17.17 3.78 11.75
CA LEU A 74 16.14 3.76 10.71
C LEU A 74 14.89 4.56 11.10
N GLN A 75 14.68 4.84 12.40
CA GLN A 75 13.45 5.47 12.87
C GLN A 75 13.21 6.82 12.21
N ARG A 76 14.23 7.64 12.04
CA ARG A 76 14.14 8.94 11.36
C ARG A 76 13.63 8.85 9.92
N TYR A 77 13.85 7.74 9.22
CA TYR A 77 13.34 7.52 7.87
C TYR A 77 11.90 7.00 7.89
N LEU A 78 11.54 6.27 8.93
CA LEU A 78 10.14 5.85 9.14
C LEU A 78 9.26 7.04 9.50
N ASP A 79 9.76 7.98 10.29
CA ASP A 79 9.02 9.18 10.71
C ASP A 79 8.91 10.23 9.60
N ASP A 80 9.80 10.19 8.59
CA ASP A 80 9.76 11.13 7.47
C ASP A 80 8.67 10.75 6.46
N GLU A 81 7.57 11.50 6.43
CA GLU A 81 6.42 11.26 5.54
C GLU A 81 6.75 11.35 4.05
N ALA A 82 7.87 12.00 3.68
CA ALA A 82 8.30 12.07 2.28
C ALA A 82 8.94 10.77 1.79
N ILE A 83 9.41 9.90 2.70
CA ILE A 83 10.03 8.63 2.37
C ILE A 83 8.95 7.56 2.16
N GLU A 84 8.99 6.90 1.02
CA GLU A 84 8.07 5.83 0.61
C GLU A 84 8.64 4.44 0.92
N GLU A 85 9.97 4.29 0.86
CA GLU A 85 10.65 3.01 0.97
C GLU A 85 12.03 3.17 1.59
N ILE A 86 12.47 2.18 2.38
CA ILE A 86 13.79 2.11 3.01
C ILE A 86 14.34 0.72 2.69
N TRP A 87 15.59 0.61 2.22
CA TRP A 87 16.19 -0.71 2.05
C TRP A 87 17.68 -0.72 2.39
N ILE A 88 18.11 -1.89 2.86
CA ILE A 88 19.48 -2.18 3.23
C ILE A 88 20.01 -3.27 2.29
N ASN A 89 20.98 -2.93 1.46
CA ASN A 89 21.68 -3.89 0.59
C ASN A 89 22.98 -4.41 1.23
N SER A 90 23.51 -3.63 2.14
CA SER A 90 24.65 -3.97 3.02
C SER A 90 24.65 -3.02 4.20
N PRO A 91 25.43 -3.29 5.27
CA PRO A 91 25.52 -2.40 6.42
C PRO A 91 25.92 -0.96 6.06
N THR A 92 26.71 -0.77 5.01
CA THR A 92 27.15 0.55 4.54
C THR A 92 26.28 1.13 3.43
N GLN A 93 25.21 0.44 3.03
CA GLN A 93 24.36 0.84 1.92
C GLN A 93 22.89 0.80 2.34
N VAL A 94 22.48 1.85 3.02
CA VAL A 94 21.09 2.11 3.39
C VAL A 94 20.52 3.16 2.45
N PHE A 95 19.50 2.78 1.70
CA PHE A 95 18.82 3.64 0.73
C PHE A 95 17.44 4.02 1.22
N VAL A 96 16.94 5.13 0.70
CA VAL A 96 15.54 5.56 0.83
C VAL A 96 14.99 5.93 -0.53
N ALA A 97 13.66 5.88 -0.70
CA ALA A 97 12.99 6.44 -1.87
C ALA A 97 12.11 7.62 -1.47
N ARG A 98 12.26 8.74 -2.20
CA ARG A 98 11.42 9.94 -2.11
C ARG A 98 10.80 10.22 -3.48
N GLY A 99 9.48 10.24 -3.58
CA GLY A 99 8.80 10.47 -4.86
C GLY A 99 9.20 9.47 -5.95
N GLY A 100 9.54 8.22 -5.57
CA GLY A 100 10.00 7.18 -6.48
C GLY A 100 11.49 7.25 -6.86
N VAL A 101 12.26 8.25 -6.38
CA VAL A 101 13.70 8.39 -6.63
C VAL A 101 14.49 7.76 -5.48
N ALA A 102 15.44 6.88 -5.82
CA ALA A 102 16.33 6.24 -4.87
C ALA A 102 17.48 7.15 -4.44
N GLU A 103 17.75 7.25 -3.15
CA GLU A 103 18.82 8.05 -2.57
C GLU A 103 19.64 7.19 -1.60
N LEU A 104 20.98 7.20 -1.74
CA LEU A 104 21.87 6.59 -0.76
C LEU A 104 21.97 7.52 0.47
N THR A 105 21.71 6.98 1.65
CA THR A 105 21.77 7.74 2.90
C THR A 105 23.20 7.78 3.46
N THR A 106 23.41 8.61 4.48
CA THR A 106 24.65 8.66 5.25
C THR A 106 24.70 7.65 6.40
N THR A 107 23.66 6.83 6.56
CA THR A 107 23.62 5.82 7.63
C THR A 107 24.55 4.67 7.32
N ILE A 108 25.45 4.40 8.25
CA ILE A 108 26.38 3.26 8.24
C ILE A 108 26.05 2.41 9.45
N LEU A 109 25.82 1.13 9.21
CA LEU A 109 25.53 0.11 10.21
C LEU A 109 26.66 -0.91 10.27
N THR A 110 26.64 -1.77 11.26
CA THR A 110 27.41 -3.02 11.31
C THR A 110 26.50 -4.20 10.99
N GLU A 111 27.08 -5.35 10.65
CA GLU A 111 26.31 -6.60 10.45
C GLU A 111 25.49 -6.98 11.68
N ALA A 112 26.05 -6.76 12.89
CA ALA A 112 25.35 -7.01 14.15
C ALA A 112 24.14 -6.10 14.31
N GLN A 113 24.28 -4.80 14.01
CA GLN A 113 23.17 -3.84 14.09
C GLN A 113 22.06 -4.17 13.09
N VAL A 114 22.40 -4.61 11.87
CA VAL A 114 21.37 -5.04 10.90
C VAL A 114 20.62 -6.25 11.43
N ARG A 115 21.32 -7.25 11.99
CA ARG A 115 20.70 -8.42 12.61
C ARG A 115 19.77 -8.02 13.75
N ASP A 116 20.24 -7.22 14.68
CA ASP A 116 19.47 -6.77 15.85
C ASP A 116 18.20 -6.02 15.43
N LEU A 117 18.30 -5.16 14.40
CA LEU A 117 17.15 -4.46 13.81
C LEU A 117 16.14 -5.44 13.21
N VAL A 118 16.61 -6.43 12.46
CA VAL A 118 15.73 -7.46 11.88
C VAL A 118 15.02 -8.26 12.97
N GLU A 119 15.76 -8.71 14.00
CA GLU A 119 15.18 -9.43 15.13
C GLU A 119 14.12 -8.58 15.86
N GLN A 120 14.39 -7.29 16.06
CA GLN A 120 13.45 -6.36 16.67
C GLN A 120 12.19 -6.18 15.83
N MET A 121 12.33 -5.99 14.51
CA MET A 121 11.21 -5.88 13.58
C MET A 121 10.34 -7.15 13.56
N LEU A 122 10.94 -8.32 13.60
CA LEU A 122 10.23 -9.60 13.54
C LEU A 122 9.60 -10.00 14.88
N LYS A 123 10.13 -9.53 16.01
CA LYS A 123 9.62 -9.87 17.35
C LYS A 123 8.13 -9.55 17.51
N ALA A 124 7.67 -8.43 16.95
CA ALA A 124 6.26 -8.04 17.01
C ALA A 124 5.37 -8.84 16.06
N SER A 125 5.94 -9.41 15.00
CA SER A 125 5.19 -10.14 13.96
C SER A 125 4.95 -11.61 14.27
N GLY A 126 5.66 -12.19 15.26
CA GLY A 126 5.65 -13.62 15.55
C GLY A 126 6.24 -14.49 14.43
N ARG A 127 6.93 -13.88 13.48
CA ARG A 127 7.57 -14.56 12.34
C ARG A 127 8.97 -15.05 12.70
N ARG A 128 9.39 -16.13 12.05
CA ARG A 128 10.74 -16.68 12.15
C ARG A 128 11.51 -16.44 10.87
N LEU A 129 12.81 -16.25 11.03
CA LEU A 129 13.77 -16.11 9.94
C LEU A 129 15.01 -16.93 10.30
N ASP A 130 15.23 -18.01 9.58
CA ASP A 130 16.34 -18.93 9.77
C ASP A 130 16.68 -19.64 8.45
N MET A 131 17.64 -20.56 8.48
CA MET A 131 18.09 -21.30 7.27
C MET A 131 16.97 -22.15 6.64
N SER A 132 15.95 -22.55 7.38
CA SER A 132 14.80 -23.29 6.85
C SER A 132 13.74 -22.37 6.24
N SER A 133 13.74 -21.11 6.66
CA SER A 133 12.89 -20.02 6.14
C SER A 133 13.76 -18.80 5.91
N PRO A 134 14.54 -18.75 4.80
CA PRO A 134 15.59 -17.75 4.60
C PRO A 134 15.08 -16.38 4.17
N PHE A 135 13.78 -16.21 3.99
CA PHE A 135 13.11 -14.94 3.69
C PHE A 135 11.80 -14.86 4.45
N VAL A 136 11.39 -13.64 4.78
CA VAL A 136 10.16 -13.38 5.51
C VAL A 136 9.48 -12.10 5.04
N ASP A 137 8.17 -12.17 4.90
CA ASP A 137 7.28 -11.03 4.80
C ASP A 137 6.58 -10.80 6.14
N ALA A 138 6.63 -9.57 6.63
CA ALA A 138 6.00 -9.17 7.88
C ALA A 138 5.41 -7.76 7.75
N GLN A 139 4.63 -7.37 8.75
CA GLN A 139 4.13 -6.01 8.90
C GLN A 139 4.70 -5.42 10.20
N LEU A 140 5.24 -4.21 10.13
CA LEU A 140 5.66 -3.46 11.29
C LEU A 140 4.45 -2.88 12.03
N PRO A 141 4.60 -2.51 13.32
CA PRO A 141 3.50 -1.95 14.11
C PRO A 141 2.86 -0.68 13.52
N GLY A 142 3.61 0.12 12.74
CA GLY A 142 3.11 1.30 12.04
C GLY A 142 2.35 0.97 10.75
N GLY A 143 2.30 -0.31 10.34
CA GLY A 143 1.62 -0.77 9.14
C GLY A 143 2.53 -0.93 7.92
N GLU A 144 3.82 -0.61 8.03
CA GLU A 144 4.80 -0.77 6.96
C GLU A 144 5.00 -2.25 6.61
N ARG A 145 5.19 -2.55 5.32
CA ARG A 145 5.57 -3.90 4.86
C ARG A 145 7.06 -4.08 5.02
N LEU A 146 7.46 -5.16 5.64
CA LEU A 146 8.83 -5.60 5.79
C LEU A 146 9.08 -6.86 4.96
N HIS A 147 10.12 -6.85 4.15
CA HIS A 147 10.67 -8.05 3.51
C HIS A 147 12.15 -8.18 3.90
N VAL A 148 12.54 -9.37 4.34
CA VAL A 148 13.93 -9.66 4.75
C VAL A 148 14.39 -10.95 4.11
N VAL A 149 15.65 -10.95 3.66
CA VAL A 149 16.37 -12.15 3.17
C VAL A 149 17.70 -12.26 3.91
N ILE A 150 18.01 -13.48 4.41
CA ILE A 150 19.25 -13.72 5.18
C ILE A 150 20.47 -13.93 4.27
N PRO A 151 21.71 -13.73 4.85
CA PRO A 151 22.96 -14.06 4.20
C PRO A 151 23.16 -15.57 4.07
N ASP A 152 22.55 -16.17 3.09
CA ASP A 152 22.66 -17.53 2.64
C ASP A 152 22.08 -17.58 1.22
N VAL A 153 20.94 -16.94 1.05
CA VAL A 153 20.31 -16.67 -0.25
C VAL A 153 20.90 -15.44 -0.91
N THR A 154 21.24 -14.42 -0.11
CA THR A 154 21.93 -13.20 -0.54
C THR A 154 23.34 -13.15 0.02
N ARG A 155 24.23 -12.32 -0.54
CA ARG A 155 25.60 -12.17 -0.01
C ARG A 155 25.64 -11.53 1.38
N ARG A 156 24.64 -10.71 1.71
CA ARG A 156 24.49 -9.96 2.97
C ARG A 156 23.02 -9.86 3.30
N TRP A 157 22.67 -9.40 4.50
CA TRP A 157 21.30 -9.08 4.84
C TRP A 157 20.69 -8.14 3.81
N ALA A 158 19.57 -8.53 3.21
CA ALA A 158 18.75 -7.66 2.38
C ALA A 158 17.45 -7.38 3.15
N VAL A 159 17.20 -6.10 3.42
CA VAL A 159 16.00 -5.64 4.16
C VAL A 159 15.30 -4.61 3.31
N ASN A 160 14.00 -4.74 3.16
CA ASN A 160 13.17 -3.77 2.46
C ASN A 160 11.97 -3.43 3.34
N ILE A 161 11.76 -2.13 3.61
CA ILE A 161 10.64 -1.60 4.38
C ILE A 161 9.89 -0.64 3.46
N ARG A 162 8.66 -1.01 3.09
CA ARG A 162 7.79 -0.16 2.28
C ARG A 162 6.73 0.49 3.14
N LYS A 163 6.71 1.82 3.13
CA LYS A 163 5.74 2.64 3.85
C LYS A 163 4.49 2.85 3.00
N HIS A 164 3.33 2.86 3.64
CA HIS A 164 2.08 3.25 3.00
C HIS A 164 1.85 4.75 3.17
N VAL A 165 2.46 5.53 2.28
CA VAL A 165 2.28 6.98 2.26
C VAL A 165 0.99 7.29 1.51
N VAL A 166 -0.07 7.64 2.26
CA VAL A 166 -1.34 8.06 1.67
C VAL A 166 -1.24 9.53 1.28
N ARG A 167 -1.02 9.80 -0.01
CA ARG A 167 -0.91 11.17 -0.55
C ARG A 167 -2.23 11.73 -1.06
N ALA A 168 -3.20 10.86 -1.32
CA ALA A 168 -4.51 11.22 -1.84
C ALA A 168 -5.56 10.24 -1.33
N THR A 169 -6.68 10.77 -0.84
CA THR A 169 -7.85 10.01 -0.39
C THR A 169 -9.08 10.33 -1.22
N THR A 170 -9.00 11.36 -2.05
CA THR A 170 -10.08 11.82 -2.94
C THR A 170 -9.58 12.02 -4.37
N LEU A 171 -10.50 12.03 -5.32
CA LEU A 171 -10.18 12.34 -6.72
C LEU A 171 -9.71 13.79 -6.89
N ASP A 172 -10.19 14.70 -6.03
CA ASP A 172 -9.75 16.10 -6.04
C ASP A 172 -8.29 16.24 -5.59
N ASP A 173 -7.83 15.42 -4.63
CA ASP A 173 -6.42 15.36 -4.25
C ASP A 173 -5.55 14.95 -5.44
N LEU A 174 -6.02 13.98 -6.26
CA LEU A 174 -5.31 13.54 -7.46
C LEU A 174 -5.30 14.61 -8.55
N VAL A 175 -6.31 15.47 -8.63
CA VAL A 175 -6.32 16.64 -9.51
C VAL A 175 -5.26 17.65 -9.05
N VAL A 176 -5.19 17.94 -7.76
CA VAL A 176 -4.18 18.85 -7.18
C VAL A 176 -2.76 18.32 -7.43
N LEU A 177 -2.56 17.00 -7.33
CA LEU A 177 -1.29 16.34 -7.63
C LEU A 177 -0.96 16.28 -9.15
N GLY A 178 -1.89 16.71 -10.01
CA GLY A 178 -1.72 16.67 -11.46
C GLY A 178 -1.81 15.26 -12.07
N SER A 179 -2.33 14.28 -11.32
CA SER A 179 -2.45 12.90 -11.79
C SER A 179 -3.59 12.68 -12.79
N LEU A 180 -4.63 13.52 -12.76
CA LEU A 180 -5.73 13.52 -13.74
C LEU A 180 -6.40 14.91 -13.81
N PRO A 181 -7.04 15.27 -14.95
CA PRO A 181 -7.76 16.53 -15.08
C PRO A 181 -9.09 16.52 -14.32
N PRO A 182 -9.61 17.71 -13.92
CA PRO A 182 -10.88 17.83 -13.19
C PRO A 182 -12.08 17.16 -13.87
N GLN A 183 -12.11 17.17 -15.21
CA GLN A 183 -13.20 16.53 -15.96
C GLN A 183 -13.19 15.01 -15.78
N ALA A 184 -12.04 14.37 -15.87
CA ALA A 184 -11.91 12.92 -15.65
C ALA A 184 -12.22 12.56 -14.19
N ALA A 185 -11.81 13.39 -13.21
CA ALA A 185 -12.15 13.22 -11.81
C ALA A 185 -13.66 13.25 -11.58
N ALA A 186 -14.36 14.26 -12.12
CA ALA A 186 -15.81 14.38 -12.01
C ALA A 186 -16.55 13.19 -12.66
N PHE A 187 -16.08 12.73 -13.83
CA PHE A 187 -16.61 11.55 -14.49
C PHE A 187 -16.42 10.29 -13.64
N LEU A 188 -15.22 10.03 -13.14
CA LEU A 188 -14.93 8.86 -12.31
C LEU A 188 -15.72 8.89 -10.99
N ALA A 189 -15.85 10.04 -10.35
CA ALA A 189 -16.70 10.19 -9.17
C ALA A 189 -18.16 9.85 -9.46
N ALA A 190 -18.69 10.29 -10.60
CA ALA A 190 -20.04 9.95 -11.03
C ALA A 190 -20.19 8.45 -11.35
N ALA A 191 -19.19 7.84 -11.99
CA ALA A 191 -19.16 6.41 -12.31
C ALA A 191 -19.19 5.55 -11.03
N VAL A 192 -18.38 5.90 -10.02
CA VAL A 192 -18.40 5.21 -8.72
C VAL A 192 -19.75 5.36 -8.04
N ARG A 193 -20.33 6.57 -7.99
CA ARG A 193 -21.68 6.78 -7.43
C ARG A 193 -22.75 5.98 -8.17
N ALA A 194 -22.63 5.89 -9.49
CA ALA A 194 -23.52 5.10 -10.35
C ALA A 194 -23.37 3.58 -10.17
N GLY A 195 -22.39 3.13 -9.43
CA GLY A 195 -22.15 1.70 -9.17
C GLY A 195 -21.51 0.96 -10.34
N LEU A 196 -20.64 1.64 -11.10
CA LEU A 196 -19.86 0.97 -12.13
C LEU A 196 -18.72 0.16 -11.50
N ASN A 197 -18.41 -0.96 -12.14
CA ASN A 197 -17.26 -1.81 -11.80
C ASN A 197 -15.99 -1.25 -12.43
N VAL A 198 -15.00 -0.94 -11.60
CA VAL A 198 -13.78 -0.26 -12.06
C VAL A 198 -12.56 -1.13 -11.80
N LEU A 199 -11.83 -1.44 -12.86
CA LEU A 199 -10.51 -2.05 -12.82
C LEU A 199 -9.44 -0.96 -12.89
N VAL A 200 -8.59 -0.85 -11.87
CA VAL A 200 -7.44 0.06 -11.86
C VAL A 200 -6.19 -0.72 -12.25
N SER A 201 -5.50 -0.29 -13.28
CA SER A 201 -4.30 -0.96 -13.77
C SER A 201 -3.07 -0.05 -13.83
N GLY A 202 -1.90 -0.65 -13.83
CA GLY A 202 -0.63 0.05 -13.93
C GLY A 202 0.53 -0.81 -13.45
N ALA A 203 1.75 -0.38 -13.75
CA ALA A 203 2.97 -1.02 -13.29
C ALA A 203 3.14 -0.92 -11.76
N THR A 204 4.18 -1.55 -11.22
CA THR A 204 4.57 -1.38 -9.82
C THR A 204 4.85 0.11 -9.55
N GLN A 205 4.42 0.61 -8.38
CA GLN A 205 4.57 2.02 -7.97
C GLN A 205 3.82 3.06 -8.84
N ALA A 206 3.01 2.66 -9.81
CA ALA A 206 2.22 3.58 -10.64
C ALA A 206 1.11 4.33 -9.87
N GLY A 207 0.82 3.95 -8.61
CA GLY A 207 -0.19 4.61 -7.78
C GLY A 207 -1.58 3.95 -7.82
N LYS A 208 -1.66 2.65 -8.17
CA LYS A 208 -2.93 1.91 -8.25
C LYS A 208 -3.73 1.95 -6.94
N THR A 209 -3.10 1.64 -5.81
CA THR A 209 -3.76 1.66 -4.50
C THR A 209 -4.22 3.07 -4.12
N THR A 210 -3.44 4.10 -4.45
CA THR A 210 -3.82 5.50 -4.25
C THR A 210 -5.05 5.87 -5.09
N MET A 211 -5.10 5.45 -6.36
CA MET A 211 -6.26 5.65 -7.21
C MET A 211 -7.49 4.90 -6.67
N LEU A 212 -7.32 3.64 -6.23
CA LEU A 212 -8.41 2.87 -5.62
C LEU A 212 -8.96 3.55 -4.37
N ASN A 213 -8.09 4.09 -3.50
CA ASN A 213 -8.48 4.90 -2.35
C ASN A 213 -9.28 6.14 -2.76
N ALA A 214 -8.77 6.89 -3.75
CA ALA A 214 -9.44 8.10 -4.24
C ALA A 214 -10.81 7.81 -4.86
N LEU A 215 -10.93 6.73 -5.62
CA LEU A 215 -12.22 6.26 -6.16
C LEU A 215 -13.17 5.86 -5.02
N ALA A 216 -12.66 5.13 -4.02
CA ALA A 216 -13.46 4.72 -2.87
C ALA A 216 -13.98 5.90 -2.06
N GLY A 217 -13.26 7.03 -2.04
CA GLY A 217 -13.73 8.30 -1.47
C GLY A 217 -15.01 8.87 -2.12
N ALA A 218 -15.35 8.44 -3.35
CA ALA A 218 -16.58 8.82 -4.04
C ALA A 218 -17.77 7.88 -3.75
N ILE A 219 -17.60 6.81 -2.97
CA ILE A 219 -18.68 5.91 -2.56
C ILE A 219 -19.64 6.65 -1.62
N PRO A 220 -20.97 6.56 -1.84
CA PRO A 220 -21.93 7.18 -0.96
C PRO A 220 -21.81 6.72 0.49
N ALA A 221 -21.80 7.65 1.46
CA ALA A 221 -21.58 7.37 2.88
C ALA A 221 -22.58 6.39 3.54
N ARG A 222 -23.73 6.14 2.89
CA ARG A 222 -24.73 5.18 3.34
C ARG A 222 -24.44 3.73 2.92
N GLU A 223 -23.46 3.52 2.06
CA GLU A 223 -23.14 2.21 1.52
C GLU A 223 -22.12 1.47 2.40
N ARG A 224 -22.37 0.17 2.57
CA ARG A 224 -21.47 -0.71 3.30
C ARG A 224 -20.35 -1.17 2.40
N VAL A 225 -19.11 -0.89 2.79
CA VAL A 225 -17.90 -1.25 2.04
C VAL A 225 -17.21 -2.43 2.72
N ILE A 226 -16.88 -3.46 1.94
CA ILE A 226 -15.99 -4.54 2.39
C ILE A 226 -14.73 -4.47 1.53
N SER A 227 -13.56 -4.40 2.15
CA SER A 227 -12.28 -4.50 1.44
C SER A 227 -11.57 -5.81 1.76
N CYS A 228 -10.95 -6.40 0.74
CA CYS A 228 -10.13 -7.60 0.81
C CYS A 228 -8.73 -7.27 0.28
N GLU A 229 -7.70 -7.42 1.11
CA GLU A 229 -6.34 -6.99 0.82
C GLU A 229 -5.33 -8.06 1.22
N GLU A 230 -4.19 -8.13 0.55
CA GLU A 230 -3.06 -8.94 1.03
C GLU A 230 -2.49 -8.37 2.32
N VAL A 231 -2.31 -7.05 2.35
CA VAL A 231 -1.88 -6.25 3.51
C VAL A 231 -2.72 -4.99 3.51
N PHE A 232 -3.13 -4.50 4.68
CA PHE A 232 -3.92 -3.28 4.80
C PHE A 232 -3.18 -2.07 4.21
N GLU A 233 -3.61 -1.61 3.05
CA GLU A 233 -3.12 -0.41 2.36
C GLU A 233 -4.21 0.66 2.20
N LEU A 234 -5.47 0.23 2.13
CA LEU A 234 -6.60 1.15 1.97
C LEU A 234 -6.86 1.94 3.26
N ARG A 235 -7.27 3.19 3.09
CA ARG A 235 -7.59 4.14 4.18
C ARG A 235 -8.87 4.87 3.80
N LEU A 236 -10.02 4.30 4.13
CA LEU A 236 -11.32 4.84 3.74
C LEU A 236 -11.92 5.67 4.88
N ALA A 237 -12.47 6.83 4.54
CA ALA A 237 -13.30 7.63 5.44
C ALA A 237 -14.77 7.17 5.43
N ALA A 238 -15.04 5.89 5.16
CA ALA A 238 -16.39 5.34 5.09
C ALA A 238 -16.91 5.02 6.50
N ARG A 239 -18.18 5.34 6.75
CA ARG A 239 -18.83 5.10 8.06
C ARG A 239 -19.01 3.60 8.36
N ASP A 240 -19.36 2.82 7.35
CA ASP A 240 -19.60 1.37 7.45
C ASP A 240 -18.61 0.65 6.53
N TRP A 241 -17.41 0.45 7.06
CA TRP A 241 -16.32 -0.22 6.36
C TRP A 241 -15.76 -1.37 7.19
N VAL A 242 -15.63 -2.53 6.56
CA VAL A 242 -14.93 -3.69 7.12
C VAL A 242 -13.73 -3.99 6.22
N ALA A 243 -12.54 -3.83 6.78
CA ALA A 243 -11.30 -4.21 6.13
C ALA A 243 -10.92 -5.65 6.52
N MET A 244 -10.59 -6.48 5.54
CA MET A 244 -10.11 -7.84 5.72
C MET A 244 -8.75 -8.00 5.06
N GLN A 245 -7.83 -8.69 5.75
CA GLN A 245 -6.47 -8.94 5.29
C GLN A 245 -6.18 -10.42 5.22
N CYS A 246 -5.40 -10.83 4.22
CA CYS A 246 -4.84 -12.17 4.14
C CYS A 246 -4.01 -12.51 5.38
N ARG A 247 -3.97 -13.80 5.70
CA ARG A 247 -3.09 -14.32 6.73
C ARG A 247 -2.16 -15.36 6.11
N GLN A 248 -0.88 -15.09 6.20
CA GLN A 248 0.15 -16.05 5.80
C GLN A 248 0.08 -17.31 6.70
N PRO A 249 0.48 -18.49 6.21
CA PRO A 249 0.54 -19.69 7.03
C PRO A 249 1.48 -19.48 8.22
N ASN A 250 1.21 -20.20 9.32
CA ASN A 250 2.11 -20.27 10.46
C ASN A 250 3.36 -21.13 10.13
N LEU A 251 4.24 -21.31 11.12
CA LEU A 251 5.48 -22.10 10.97
C LEU A 251 5.22 -23.58 10.60
N GLU A 252 4.04 -24.09 10.88
CA GLU A 252 3.62 -25.47 10.58
C GLU A 252 2.96 -25.56 9.18
N GLY A 253 2.94 -24.45 8.40
CA GLY A 253 2.28 -24.37 7.11
C GLY A 253 0.75 -24.34 7.16
N THR A 254 0.17 -24.11 8.36
CA THR A 254 -1.29 -24.12 8.57
C THR A 254 -1.83 -22.73 8.88
N GLY A 255 -3.16 -22.56 8.81
CA GLY A 255 -3.83 -21.33 9.21
C GLY A 255 -3.77 -20.21 8.18
N GLU A 256 -3.35 -20.50 6.96
CA GLU A 256 -3.40 -19.56 5.83
C GLU A 256 -4.84 -19.10 5.54
N ILE A 257 -5.00 -17.82 5.24
CA ILE A 257 -6.24 -17.24 4.71
C ILE A 257 -5.87 -16.46 3.44
N PRO A 258 -5.99 -17.09 2.26
CA PRO A 258 -5.69 -16.43 0.99
C PRO A 258 -6.78 -15.43 0.60
N LEU A 259 -6.44 -14.50 -0.30
CA LEU A 259 -7.36 -13.45 -0.79
C LEU A 259 -8.66 -14.02 -1.37
N ARG A 260 -8.56 -15.13 -2.08
CA ARG A 260 -9.71 -15.86 -2.62
C ARG A 260 -10.74 -16.21 -1.55
N ARG A 261 -10.32 -16.61 -0.36
CA ARG A 261 -11.21 -16.91 0.75
C ARG A 261 -11.86 -15.65 1.30
N LEU A 262 -11.12 -14.56 1.42
CA LEU A 262 -11.68 -13.29 1.88
C LEU A 262 -12.80 -12.79 0.96
N VAL A 263 -12.60 -12.85 -0.36
CA VAL A 263 -13.62 -12.46 -1.34
C VAL A 263 -14.91 -13.29 -1.14
N LYS A 264 -14.79 -14.61 -0.95
CA LYS A 264 -15.96 -15.47 -0.68
C LYS A 264 -16.69 -15.13 0.62
N GLU A 265 -15.95 -14.83 1.68
CA GLU A 265 -16.57 -14.46 2.96
C GLU A 265 -17.19 -13.06 2.90
N ALA A 266 -16.59 -12.11 2.15
CA ALA A 266 -17.13 -10.77 1.93
C ALA A 266 -18.57 -10.81 1.39
N LEU A 267 -18.89 -11.74 0.48
CA LEU A 267 -20.23 -11.90 -0.11
C LEU A 267 -21.33 -12.23 0.92
N ARG A 268 -20.93 -12.79 2.07
CA ARG A 268 -21.86 -13.13 3.18
C ARG A 268 -22.05 -11.97 4.16
N MET A 269 -21.28 -10.89 4.00
CA MET A 269 -21.27 -9.75 4.92
C MET A 269 -22.19 -8.60 4.46
N ARG A 270 -23.10 -8.85 3.52
CA ARG A 270 -24.03 -7.85 2.96
C ARG A 270 -23.29 -6.63 2.40
N PRO A 271 -22.33 -6.79 1.50
CA PRO A 271 -21.61 -5.67 0.91
C PRO A 271 -22.55 -4.87 0.00
N SER A 272 -22.50 -3.53 0.09
CA SER A 272 -22.99 -2.62 -0.96
C SER A 272 -21.90 -2.35 -1.99
N ARG A 273 -20.63 -2.43 -1.56
CA ARG A 273 -19.42 -2.29 -2.38
C ARG A 273 -18.37 -3.29 -1.96
N LEU A 274 -17.69 -3.87 -2.93
CA LEU A 274 -16.52 -4.72 -2.70
C LEU A 274 -15.27 -4.03 -3.26
N LEU A 275 -14.21 -3.95 -2.45
CA LEU A 275 -12.91 -3.48 -2.89
C LEU A 275 -11.91 -4.64 -2.78
N VAL A 276 -11.14 -4.88 -3.83
CA VAL A 276 -10.05 -5.86 -3.80
C VAL A 276 -8.73 -5.14 -4.06
N GLY A 277 -7.84 -5.17 -3.07
CA GLY A 277 -6.61 -4.39 -3.10
C GLY A 277 -5.78 -4.66 -4.35
N GLU A 278 -5.53 -5.93 -4.66
CA GLU A 278 -4.87 -6.34 -5.89
C GLU A 278 -5.28 -7.77 -6.28
N VAL A 279 -5.49 -7.99 -7.58
CA VAL A 279 -5.81 -9.29 -8.17
C VAL A 279 -4.57 -9.80 -8.91
N ARG A 280 -4.12 -10.99 -8.57
CA ARG A 280 -2.87 -11.59 -9.12
C ARG A 280 -3.02 -13.01 -9.60
N GLU A 281 -3.98 -13.76 -9.03
CA GLU A 281 -4.10 -15.20 -9.20
C GLU A 281 -5.56 -15.66 -9.32
N ALA A 282 -5.86 -16.81 -8.78
CA ALA A 282 -7.15 -17.51 -8.87
C ALA A 282 -8.33 -16.75 -8.22
N GLU A 283 -8.08 -15.80 -7.32
CA GLU A 283 -9.11 -14.93 -6.73
C GLU A 283 -9.86 -14.10 -7.78
N ALA A 284 -9.26 -13.91 -8.95
CA ALA A 284 -9.90 -13.27 -10.09
C ALA A 284 -11.23 -13.92 -10.46
N LEU A 285 -11.34 -15.25 -10.35
CA LEU A 285 -12.59 -15.96 -10.60
C LEU A 285 -13.68 -15.57 -9.59
N ASP A 286 -13.33 -15.55 -8.29
CA ASP A 286 -14.31 -15.26 -7.24
C ASP A 286 -14.74 -13.78 -7.28
N LEU A 287 -13.82 -12.87 -7.67
CA LEU A 287 -14.17 -11.49 -7.97
C LEU A 287 -15.16 -11.38 -9.13
N LEU A 288 -14.91 -12.05 -10.26
CA LEU A 288 -15.84 -12.03 -11.42
C LEU A 288 -17.21 -12.58 -11.04
N LEU A 289 -17.29 -13.62 -10.22
CA LEU A 289 -18.55 -14.16 -9.71
C LEU A 289 -19.28 -13.14 -8.82
N ALA A 290 -18.54 -12.39 -7.99
CA ALA A 290 -19.11 -11.31 -7.18
C ALA A 290 -19.67 -10.17 -8.03
N LEU A 291 -18.93 -9.71 -9.04
CA LEU A 291 -19.36 -8.70 -10.00
C LEU A 291 -20.64 -9.15 -10.75
N ASN A 292 -20.65 -10.40 -11.20
CA ASN A 292 -21.76 -10.99 -11.93
C ASN A 292 -23.03 -11.18 -11.04
N ALA A 293 -22.85 -11.25 -9.72
CA ALA A 293 -23.94 -11.24 -8.76
C ALA A 293 -24.56 -9.84 -8.53
N GLY A 294 -24.05 -8.82 -9.20
CA GLY A 294 -24.57 -7.44 -9.16
C GLY A 294 -24.03 -6.60 -8.01
N ILE A 295 -22.96 -7.02 -7.36
CA ILE A 295 -22.27 -6.22 -6.34
C ILE A 295 -21.25 -5.32 -7.03
N PRO A 296 -21.43 -3.97 -7.01
CA PRO A 296 -20.45 -3.07 -7.57
C PRO A 296 -19.11 -3.22 -6.86
N ALA A 297 -18.03 -3.40 -7.64
CA ALA A 297 -16.72 -3.57 -7.07
C ALA A 297 -15.65 -2.75 -7.81
N MET A 298 -14.55 -2.52 -7.10
CA MET A 298 -13.35 -1.94 -7.65
C MET A 298 -12.13 -2.77 -7.21
N CYS A 299 -11.18 -2.95 -8.12
CA CYS A 299 -9.97 -3.72 -7.82
C CYS A 299 -8.77 -3.14 -8.55
N THR A 300 -7.56 -3.55 -8.15
CA THR A 300 -6.35 -3.24 -8.89
C THR A 300 -5.73 -4.48 -9.53
N LEU A 301 -4.96 -4.27 -10.60
CA LEU A 301 -4.25 -5.32 -11.32
C LEU A 301 -2.97 -4.76 -11.97
N HIS A 302 -1.90 -5.52 -11.94
CA HIS A 302 -0.66 -5.17 -12.66
C HIS A 302 -0.80 -5.37 -14.17
N ALA A 303 -0.66 -4.29 -14.95
CA ALA A 303 -0.62 -4.32 -16.41
C ALA A 303 0.10 -3.09 -16.97
N ASN A 304 0.53 -3.14 -18.24
CA ASN A 304 1.21 -2.04 -18.92
C ASN A 304 0.27 -1.19 -19.80
N SER A 305 -0.99 -1.58 -19.92
CA SER A 305 -2.05 -0.83 -20.61
C SER A 305 -3.43 -1.28 -20.09
N ALA A 306 -4.47 -0.51 -20.38
CA ALA A 306 -5.85 -0.89 -20.08
C ALA A 306 -6.25 -2.19 -20.81
N ARG A 307 -5.82 -2.36 -22.06
CA ARG A 307 -6.07 -3.56 -22.85
C ARG A 307 -5.39 -4.80 -22.25
N GLU A 308 -4.10 -4.67 -21.86
CA GLU A 308 -3.38 -5.78 -21.21
C GLU A 308 -4.04 -6.18 -19.88
N ALA A 309 -4.58 -5.20 -19.13
CA ALA A 309 -5.30 -5.49 -17.90
C ALA A 309 -6.52 -6.40 -18.13
N LEU A 310 -7.29 -6.15 -19.18
CA LEU A 310 -8.43 -7.00 -19.56
C LEU A 310 -7.96 -8.39 -19.99
N VAL A 311 -6.89 -8.49 -20.80
CA VAL A 311 -6.31 -9.78 -21.21
C VAL A 311 -5.86 -10.59 -19.99
N LYS A 312 -5.18 -9.96 -19.03
CA LYS A 312 -4.77 -10.61 -17.78
C LYS A 312 -5.98 -11.04 -16.95
N LEU A 313 -6.99 -10.17 -16.82
CA LEU A 313 -8.22 -10.52 -16.10
C LEU A 313 -8.98 -11.68 -16.77
N CYS A 314 -8.85 -11.88 -18.09
CA CYS A 314 -9.36 -13.06 -18.79
C CYS A 314 -8.50 -14.33 -18.58
N THR A 315 -7.24 -14.18 -18.17
CA THR A 315 -6.29 -15.29 -18.01
C THR A 315 -6.23 -15.80 -16.56
N LEU A 316 -6.19 -14.88 -15.58
CA LEU A 316 -6.03 -15.22 -14.16
C LEU A 316 -7.08 -16.20 -13.63
N PRO A 317 -8.38 -16.10 -13.98
CA PRO A 317 -9.39 -17.05 -13.52
C PRO A 317 -9.13 -18.50 -13.95
N LEU A 318 -8.39 -18.70 -15.04
CA LEU A 318 -8.04 -20.06 -15.53
C LEU A 318 -7.12 -20.80 -14.53
N LEU A 319 -6.41 -20.06 -13.68
CA LEU A 319 -5.58 -20.63 -12.62
C LEU A 319 -6.42 -21.25 -11.48
N ALA A 320 -7.72 -20.99 -11.45
CA ALA A 320 -8.59 -21.47 -10.36
C ALA A 320 -8.92 -22.96 -10.45
N GLY A 321 -8.76 -23.58 -11.62
CA GLY A 321 -8.97 -25.00 -11.86
C GLY A 321 -9.15 -25.34 -13.34
N GLU A 322 -8.90 -26.61 -13.70
CA GLU A 322 -8.97 -27.11 -15.08
C GLU A 322 -10.39 -27.01 -15.71
N ASN A 323 -11.42 -26.92 -14.90
CA ASN A 323 -12.81 -26.77 -15.32
C ASN A 323 -13.20 -25.34 -15.68
N VAL A 324 -12.31 -24.36 -15.50
CA VAL A 324 -12.53 -22.97 -15.89
C VAL A 324 -12.03 -22.74 -17.31
N SER A 325 -12.92 -22.39 -18.24
CA SER A 325 -12.57 -22.21 -19.64
C SER A 325 -12.57 -20.74 -20.05
N SER A 326 -11.77 -20.39 -21.05
CA SER A 326 -11.76 -19.05 -21.66
C SER A 326 -13.12 -18.71 -22.29
N ALA A 327 -13.85 -19.69 -22.80
CA ALA A 327 -15.19 -19.51 -23.34
C ALA A 327 -16.21 -19.03 -22.31
N PHE A 328 -15.99 -19.33 -21.02
CA PHE A 328 -16.77 -18.79 -19.92
C PHE A 328 -16.19 -17.44 -19.42
N VAL A 329 -14.87 -17.36 -19.28
CA VAL A 329 -14.23 -16.20 -18.62
C VAL A 329 -14.32 -14.93 -19.48
N VAL A 330 -14.04 -15.01 -20.79
CA VAL A 330 -13.97 -13.81 -21.65
C VAL A 330 -15.30 -13.07 -21.71
N PRO A 331 -16.45 -13.71 -21.97
CA PRO A 331 -17.74 -13.04 -21.92
C PRO A 331 -18.10 -12.52 -20.52
N THR A 332 -17.70 -13.25 -19.48
CA THR A 332 -17.95 -12.85 -18.09
C THR A 332 -17.17 -11.57 -17.76
N VAL A 333 -15.91 -11.46 -18.15
CA VAL A 333 -15.11 -10.23 -17.98
C VAL A 333 -15.74 -9.07 -18.75
N ALA A 334 -16.13 -9.30 -20.02
CA ALA A 334 -16.76 -8.27 -20.84
C ALA A 334 -18.05 -7.72 -20.21
N GLY A 335 -18.87 -8.60 -19.62
CA GLY A 335 -20.12 -8.20 -18.97
C GLY A 335 -19.98 -7.69 -17.54
N ALA A 336 -18.87 -7.98 -16.88
CA ALA A 336 -18.67 -7.65 -15.46
C ALA A 336 -17.85 -6.39 -15.23
N VAL A 337 -16.90 -6.05 -16.10
CA VAL A 337 -16.08 -4.84 -15.99
C VAL A 337 -16.73 -3.72 -16.79
N ASP A 338 -16.90 -2.55 -16.19
CA ASP A 338 -17.50 -1.38 -16.86
C ASP A 338 -16.43 -0.38 -17.33
N LEU A 339 -15.39 -0.17 -16.49
CA LEU A 339 -14.31 0.80 -16.75
C LEU A 339 -12.95 0.21 -16.39
N VAL A 340 -11.93 0.58 -17.17
CA VAL A 340 -10.53 0.38 -16.80
C VAL A 340 -9.86 1.74 -16.70
N VAL A 341 -9.19 2.01 -15.57
CA VAL A 341 -8.38 3.21 -15.34
C VAL A 341 -6.92 2.78 -15.31
N HIS A 342 -6.14 3.19 -16.32
CA HIS A 342 -4.74 2.83 -16.41
C HIS A 342 -3.83 3.97 -16.00
N LEU A 343 -2.89 3.68 -15.08
CA LEU A 343 -1.89 4.62 -14.58
C LEU A 343 -0.49 4.21 -15.04
N ALA A 344 0.34 5.20 -15.34
CA ALA A 344 1.77 4.98 -15.58
C ALA A 344 2.61 6.11 -14.98
N LEU A 345 3.90 5.81 -14.80
CA LEU A 345 4.94 6.80 -14.50
C LEU A 345 5.40 7.44 -15.81
N ASP A 346 5.61 8.74 -15.80
CA ASP A 346 6.30 9.41 -16.90
C ASP A 346 7.84 9.32 -16.74
N ALA A 347 8.57 9.84 -17.70
CA ALA A 347 10.03 9.84 -17.66
C ALA A 347 10.62 10.63 -16.48
N ALA A 348 9.86 11.52 -15.86
CA ALA A 348 10.23 12.27 -14.67
C ALA A 348 9.76 11.59 -13.35
N GLY A 349 9.21 10.36 -13.43
CA GLY A 349 8.70 9.63 -12.28
C GLY A 349 7.34 10.11 -11.76
N ARG A 350 6.64 11.01 -12.47
CA ARG A 350 5.31 11.49 -12.05
C ARG A 350 4.24 10.47 -12.41
N ARG A 351 3.37 10.21 -11.46
CA ARG A 351 2.25 9.26 -11.58
C ARG A 351 1.05 9.96 -12.22
N ALA A 352 0.54 9.42 -13.33
CA ALA A 352 -0.64 9.98 -13.99
C ALA A 352 -1.53 8.90 -14.60
N VAL A 353 -2.83 9.21 -14.68
CA VAL A 353 -3.78 8.44 -15.49
C VAL A 353 -3.48 8.66 -16.96
N ARG A 354 -3.30 7.59 -17.71
CA ARG A 354 -3.03 7.62 -19.15
C ARG A 354 -4.24 7.26 -19.98
N GLU A 355 -5.08 6.37 -19.46
CA GLU A 355 -6.24 5.87 -20.16
C GLU A 355 -7.41 5.69 -19.19
N VAL A 356 -8.61 6.04 -19.62
CA VAL A 356 -9.86 5.60 -19.02
C VAL A 356 -10.68 5.00 -20.17
N VAL A 357 -10.80 3.67 -20.17
CA VAL A 357 -11.54 2.94 -21.20
C VAL A 357 -12.81 2.33 -20.64
N ALA A 358 -13.87 2.43 -21.43
CA ALA A 358 -15.13 1.75 -21.18
C ALA A 358 -15.12 0.36 -21.81
N VAL A 359 -15.79 -0.58 -21.17
CA VAL A 359 -16.02 -1.94 -21.66
C VAL A 359 -17.51 -2.09 -21.98
N PRO A 360 -17.90 -2.08 -23.27
CA PRO A 360 -19.32 -2.04 -23.67
C PRO A 360 -20.03 -3.40 -23.53
N GLY A 361 -19.40 -4.41 -22.95
CA GLY A 361 -20.00 -5.74 -22.74
C GLY A 361 -19.94 -6.67 -23.95
N ARG A 362 -19.19 -6.31 -25.00
CA ARG A 362 -19.09 -7.09 -26.25
C ARG A 362 -17.74 -7.78 -26.38
N VAL A 363 -17.75 -8.90 -27.09
CA VAL A 363 -16.57 -9.69 -27.43
C VAL A 363 -16.55 -9.90 -28.94
N GLU A 364 -15.45 -9.54 -29.59
CA GLU A 364 -15.22 -9.79 -31.02
C GLU A 364 -13.96 -10.65 -31.18
N ALA A 365 -14.10 -11.74 -31.93
CA ALA A 365 -13.00 -12.70 -32.18
C ALA A 365 -12.24 -13.15 -30.90
N GLY A 366 -12.95 -13.31 -29.77
CA GLY A 366 -12.35 -13.69 -28.48
C GLY A 366 -11.68 -12.55 -27.71
N VAL A 367 -11.79 -11.31 -28.19
CA VAL A 367 -11.22 -10.12 -27.56
C VAL A 367 -12.34 -9.25 -27.00
N VAL A 368 -12.19 -8.78 -25.76
CA VAL A 368 -13.11 -7.85 -25.12
C VAL A 368 -12.98 -6.48 -25.82
N GLU A 369 -14.11 -5.95 -26.31
CA GLU A 369 -14.16 -4.62 -26.92
C GLU A 369 -13.95 -3.52 -25.87
N THR A 370 -13.32 -2.43 -26.28
CA THR A 370 -13.07 -1.26 -25.44
C THR A 370 -13.34 0.03 -26.21
N ALA A 371 -13.73 1.08 -25.48
CA ALA A 371 -13.94 2.41 -26.05
C ALA A 371 -13.21 3.45 -25.18
N GLU A 372 -12.36 4.30 -25.78
CA GLU A 372 -11.57 5.30 -25.07
C GLU A 372 -12.45 6.46 -24.59
N VAL A 373 -12.69 6.53 -23.28
CA VAL A 373 -13.41 7.65 -22.66
C VAL A 373 -12.48 8.83 -22.47
N PHE A 374 -11.27 8.57 -21.95
CA PHE A 374 -10.16 9.53 -21.90
C PHE A 374 -8.89 8.81 -22.33
N THR A 375 -8.04 9.53 -23.07
CA THR A 375 -6.77 9.00 -23.61
C THR A 375 -5.66 10.02 -23.46
N ASP A 376 -4.43 9.54 -23.30
CA ASP A 376 -3.24 10.42 -23.25
C ASP A 376 -2.90 10.92 -24.66
N ARG A 377 -2.82 12.23 -24.81
CA ARG A 377 -2.28 12.88 -26.01
C ARG A 377 -1.16 13.83 -25.61
N GLY A 378 0.07 13.39 -25.83
CA GLY A 378 1.24 14.21 -25.54
C GLY A 378 1.46 14.52 -24.05
N GLY A 379 1.17 13.58 -23.16
CA GLY A 379 1.31 13.73 -21.70
C GLY A 379 0.13 14.39 -21.00
N ARG A 380 -0.97 14.65 -21.72
CA ARG A 380 -2.21 15.20 -21.16
C ARG A 380 -3.36 14.21 -21.41
N LEU A 381 -4.09 13.89 -20.36
CA LEU A 381 -5.30 13.10 -20.47
C LEU A 381 -6.43 13.96 -21.03
N VAL A 382 -6.93 13.63 -22.20
CA VAL A 382 -8.00 14.36 -22.90
C VAL A 382 -9.19 13.45 -23.16
N ARG A 383 -10.35 14.05 -23.43
CA ARG A 383 -11.56 13.34 -23.82
C ARG A 383 -11.35 12.58 -25.13
N GLY A 384 -11.66 11.27 -25.15
CA GLY A 384 -11.75 10.41 -26.35
C GLY A 384 -13.18 10.38 -26.89
N ASP A 385 -13.47 9.42 -27.79
CA ASP A 385 -14.80 9.29 -28.42
C ASP A 385 -15.69 8.23 -27.74
N GLY A 386 -15.13 7.45 -26.79
CA GLY A 386 -15.83 6.37 -26.12
C GLY A 386 -16.89 6.85 -25.12
N PHE A 387 -17.93 6.03 -24.91
CA PHE A 387 -18.94 6.24 -23.88
C PHE A 387 -18.95 5.07 -22.89
N PRO A 388 -19.22 5.32 -21.59
CA PRO A 388 -19.35 4.25 -20.61
C PRO A 388 -20.64 3.44 -20.86
N PRO A 389 -20.67 2.17 -20.43
CA PRO A 389 -21.92 1.40 -20.38
C PRO A 389 -22.86 1.99 -19.31
N HIS A 390 -24.13 1.57 -19.36
CA HIS A 390 -25.12 1.87 -18.33
C HIS A 390 -25.41 3.37 -18.09
N PRO A 391 -25.71 4.18 -19.13
CA PRO A 391 -26.02 5.61 -18.95
C PRO A 391 -27.21 5.85 -18.01
N GLU A 392 -28.14 4.91 -17.90
CA GLU A 392 -29.27 4.96 -16.98
C GLU A 392 -28.84 4.93 -15.49
N ARG A 393 -27.70 4.34 -15.17
CA ARG A 393 -27.16 4.34 -13.79
C ARG A 393 -26.66 5.72 -13.40
N PHE A 394 -26.05 6.47 -14.34
CA PHE A 394 -25.65 7.87 -14.11
C PHE A 394 -26.88 8.75 -13.87
N ALA A 395 -27.92 8.60 -14.67
CA ALA A 395 -29.16 9.36 -14.50
C ALA A 395 -29.81 9.11 -13.12
N ARG A 396 -29.80 7.86 -12.63
CA ARG A 396 -30.33 7.52 -11.28
C ARG A 396 -29.62 8.25 -10.13
N VAL A 397 -28.37 8.59 -10.30
CA VAL A 397 -27.61 9.35 -9.29
C VAL A 397 -27.55 10.86 -9.58
N GLY A 398 -28.39 11.33 -10.51
CA GLY A 398 -28.49 12.74 -10.87
C GLY A 398 -27.29 13.29 -11.65
N ALA A 399 -26.49 12.41 -12.28
CA ALA A 399 -25.33 12.82 -13.06
C ALA A 399 -25.70 12.95 -14.55
N ASP A 400 -25.51 14.16 -15.10
CA ASP A 400 -25.65 14.41 -16.55
C ASP A 400 -24.37 13.93 -17.27
N LEU A 401 -24.45 12.73 -17.84
CA LEU A 401 -23.33 12.11 -18.53
C LEU A 401 -22.88 12.94 -19.76
N ALA A 402 -23.81 13.57 -20.48
CA ALA A 402 -23.48 14.41 -21.64
C ALA A 402 -22.69 15.66 -21.21
N ALA A 403 -23.08 16.29 -20.10
CA ALA A 403 -22.34 17.41 -19.53
C ALA A 403 -20.95 17.02 -19.02
N LEU A 404 -20.82 15.85 -18.36
CA LEU A 404 -19.55 15.32 -17.87
C LEU A 404 -18.57 15.02 -19.01
N LEU A 405 -19.05 14.53 -20.14
CA LEU A 405 -18.26 14.09 -21.29
C LEU A 405 -18.20 15.13 -22.43
N ARG A 406 -18.75 16.33 -22.26
CA ARG A 406 -18.65 17.39 -23.26
C ARG A 406 -17.19 17.76 -23.45
N ALA A 407 -16.74 17.81 -24.74
CA ALA A 407 -15.40 18.30 -25.04
C ALA A 407 -15.21 19.71 -24.44
N ARG A 408 -14.11 19.91 -23.75
CA ARG A 408 -13.66 21.23 -23.29
C ARG A 408 -12.45 21.59 -24.12
N ASP A 409 -12.56 22.67 -24.86
CA ASP A 409 -11.47 23.23 -25.66
C ASP A 409 -10.25 23.58 -24.80
#